data_7348e98dca02e782e6ae9480f129812b
#
_entry.id   7348e98dca02e782e6ae9480f129812b
#
_cell.length_a   1.000
_cell.length_b   1.000
_cell.length_c   1.000
_cell.angle_alpha   90.00
_cell.angle_beta   90.00
_cell.angle_gamma   90.00
#
_symmetry.space_group_name_H-M   'P 1'
#
loop_
_entity.id
_entity.type
_entity.pdbx_description
1 polymer ?
#
loop_
_entity_poly.entity_id
_entity_poly.type
_entity_poly.pdbx_seq_one_letter_code
_entity_poly.pdbx_strand_id
1 'polypeptide(L)'
;MASSESLPSSAPLGLEEQGDLFGVAVEADPVGAAVVASDLASLRQQLPRTLRMGTSSWSFPGWAGIIYAKRVGEQLLAREGLRAYAQHPLLGAVSVDRSFYAPMTAQEFARYADKVPNEFRFVVKAHAALITPLDRNLRRPSVTAADHFLDSAYAIDRVIAPAVDGLGEHLGAILFQFSPLGARYTRDPQQFVDALGEFLVKLPRGPQYAVEIRNREFLTRAYTDALARSGVTHCFNVHPRMPDVLQQADLLGPAASLSGTVVVRWMLHPTQEYQAARERYFPFDRLIDPDPHSRTTVAQLLLRLRAQGNETIVIANNKAEGSAPLSLLALAREVVARQPTRSAM
;
A
#
# COMPACT_ATOMS: atom_id res chain seq x y z
N MET A 1 -44.99 36.02 -64.04
CA MET A 1 -44.24 37.28 -64.09
C MET A 1 -42.95 37.02 -63.35
N ALA A 2 -41.90 36.65 -63.98
CA ALA A 2 -40.87 37.55 -64.53
C ALA A 2 -40.18 38.22 -63.33
N SER A 3 -38.91 38.23 -63.11
CA SER A 3 -37.66 38.08 -63.86
C SER A 3 -36.54 38.04 -62.86
N SER A 4 -35.58 37.25 -62.97
CA SER A 4 -34.30 37.41 -63.68
C SER A 4 -33.17 38.02 -62.81
N GLU A 5 -32.12 37.25 -62.78
CA GLU A 5 -30.70 37.66 -63.03
C GLU A 5 -30.00 38.37 -61.88
N SER A 6 -28.77 38.15 -61.54
CA SER A 6 -27.61 37.58 -62.23
C SER A 6 -26.46 37.35 -61.24
N LEU A 7 -25.65 36.38 -61.50
CA LEU A 7 -24.23 36.31 -61.08
C LEU A 7 -23.41 37.37 -61.77
N PRO A 8 -22.19 37.73 -61.34
CA PRO A 8 -21.06 36.81 -61.18
C PRO A 8 -19.93 37.24 -60.21
N SER A 9 -19.06 36.33 -60.01
CA SER A 9 -17.60 36.40 -60.20
C SER A 9 -16.65 36.55 -59.00
N SER A 10 -15.87 35.58 -58.94
CA SER A 10 -14.41 35.41 -58.76
C SER A 10 -13.87 35.27 -57.37
N ALA A 11 -13.32 34.08 -57.21
CA ALA A 11 -12.31 33.71 -56.20
C ALA A 11 -10.99 34.48 -56.40
N PRO A 12 -10.12 34.50 -55.40
CA PRO A 12 -8.87 33.82 -55.64
C PRO A 12 -8.49 32.76 -54.57
N LEU A 13 -7.75 31.85 -55.10
CA LEU A 13 -7.03 30.71 -54.53
C LEU A 13 -6.04 31.10 -53.42
N GLY A 14 -5.90 30.17 -52.49
CA GLY A 14 -4.58 29.85 -51.99
C GLY A 14 -4.29 30.26 -50.57
N LEU A 15 -4.34 29.28 -49.71
CA LEU A 15 -3.19 28.92 -48.87
C LEU A 15 -3.51 27.55 -48.22
N GLU A 16 -2.68 26.60 -48.60
CA GLU A 16 -2.66 25.25 -48.04
C GLU A 16 -2.38 25.32 -46.54
N GLU A 17 -3.33 24.92 -45.71
CA GLU A 17 -3.04 24.50 -44.37
C GLU A 17 -2.39 23.10 -44.45
N GLN A 18 -1.07 23.08 -44.33
CA GLN A 18 -0.33 21.86 -43.99
C GLN A 18 -0.84 21.36 -42.65
N GLY A 19 -1.67 20.32 -42.68
CA GLY A 19 -2.09 19.57 -41.52
C GLY A 19 -0.87 18.97 -40.83
N ASP A 20 -0.73 19.28 -39.56
CA ASP A 20 0.25 18.73 -38.67
C ASP A 20 -0.13 17.24 -38.42
N LEU A 21 0.55 16.34 -39.15
CA LEU A 21 0.20 14.91 -39.27
C LEU A 21 0.76 14.04 -38.13
N PHE A 22 1.23 14.65 -37.04
CA PHE A 22 1.78 13.96 -35.87
C PHE A 22 1.27 14.50 -34.51
N GLY A 23 0.07 14.99 -34.46
CA GLY A 23 -0.61 15.25 -33.21
C GLY A 23 -1.00 13.91 -32.55
N VAL A 24 -0.09 13.24 -31.85
CA VAL A 24 -0.48 12.25 -30.85
C VAL A 24 -1.29 13.02 -29.82
N ALA A 25 -2.61 12.86 -29.86
CA ALA A 25 -3.48 13.39 -28.84
C ALA A 25 -3.02 12.77 -27.51
N VAL A 26 -2.32 13.55 -26.69
CA VAL A 26 -2.05 13.20 -25.31
C VAL A 26 -3.42 13.09 -24.66
N GLU A 27 -3.90 11.86 -24.46
CA GLU A 27 -5.17 11.60 -23.82
C GLU A 27 -5.13 12.31 -22.45
N ALA A 28 -5.94 13.34 -22.30
CA ALA A 28 -5.94 14.17 -21.10
C ALA A 28 -6.22 13.26 -19.88
N ASP A 29 -5.34 13.26 -18.88
CA ASP A 29 -5.53 12.50 -17.65
C ASP A 29 -6.87 12.92 -17.00
N PRO A 30 -7.88 12.04 -16.94
CA PRO A 30 -9.23 12.41 -16.51
C PRO A 30 -9.26 12.80 -15.03
N VAL A 31 -8.25 12.42 -14.25
CA VAL A 31 -8.14 12.69 -12.81
C VAL A 31 -7.23 13.86 -12.52
N GLY A 32 -6.04 13.90 -13.11
CA GLY A 32 -4.99 14.90 -12.87
C GLY A 32 -4.39 14.82 -11.44
N ALA A 33 -3.09 15.09 -11.32
CA ALA A 33 -2.44 15.22 -10.03
C ALA A 33 -2.65 16.62 -9.43
N ALA A 34 -2.74 16.72 -8.11
CA ALA A 34 -2.78 17.99 -7.40
C ALA A 34 -1.46 18.76 -7.58
N VAL A 35 -1.54 20.07 -7.65
CA VAL A 35 -0.36 20.92 -7.50
C VAL A 35 0.04 20.92 -6.02
N VAL A 36 1.17 20.30 -5.73
CA VAL A 36 1.68 20.18 -4.37
C VAL A 36 2.71 21.28 -4.07
N ALA A 37 2.88 21.60 -2.79
CA ALA A 37 3.84 22.59 -2.35
C ALA A 37 5.28 22.19 -2.75
N SER A 38 6.10 23.16 -3.14
CA SER A 38 7.47 22.95 -3.64
C SER A 38 8.41 22.32 -2.61
N ASP A 39 8.12 22.50 -1.31
CA ASP A 39 8.88 21.91 -0.21
C ASP A 39 8.77 20.38 -0.13
N LEU A 40 7.73 19.78 -0.71
CA LEU A 40 7.56 18.32 -0.71
C LEU A 40 8.64 17.57 -1.49
N ALA A 41 9.07 18.12 -2.63
CA ALA A 41 10.18 17.54 -3.39
C ALA A 41 11.48 17.61 -2.57
N SER A 42 11.73 18.72 -1.92
CA SER A 42 12.89 18.89 -1.02
C SER A 42 12.82 17.95 0.18
N LEU A 43 11.63 17.79 0.79
CA LEU A 43 11.42 16.83 1.88
C LEU A 43 11.71 15.39 1.42
N ARG A 44 11.25 15.00 0.22
CA ARG A 44 11.53 13.67 -0.35
C ARG A 44 13.03 13.42 -0.52
N GLN A 45 13.79 14.41 -0.96
CA GLN A 45 15.25 14.30 -1.13
C GLN A 45 15.99 14.07 0.20
N GLN A 46 15.45 14.56 1.30
CA GLN A 46 16.01 14.37 2.64
C GLN A 46 15.69 12.99 3.24
N LEU A 47 14.65 12.32 2.75
CA LEU A 47 14.31 10.97 3.21
C LEU A 47 15.29 9.91 2.69
N PRO A 48 15.47 8.79 3.41
CA PRO A 48 16.24 7.65 2.92
C PRO A 48 15.73 7.16 1.56
N ARG A 49 16.63 6.86 0.63
CA ARG A 49 16.28 6.26 -0.66
C ARG A 49 15.62 4.89 -0.52
N THR A 50 16.00 4.15 0.52
CA THR A 50 15.45 2.83 0.87
C THR A 50 14.06 2.90 1.51
N LEU A 51 13.54 4.11 1.80
CA LEU A 51 12.20 4.31 2.35
C LEU A 51 11.20 4.66 1.27
N ARG A 52 10.16 3.86 1.12
CA ARG A 52 8.98 4.14 0.31
C ARG A 52 7.78 4.31 1.20
N MET A 53 7.00 5.33 0.93
CA MET A 53 5.76 5.61 1.64
C MET A 53 4.57 5.42 0.71
N GLY A 54 3.46 4.95 1.23
CA GLY A 54 2.25 4.74 0.47
C GLY A 54 1.02 4.53 1.35
N THR A 55 -0.11 4.34 0.71
CA THR A 55 -1.40 4.20 1.38
C THR A 55 -2.04 2.85 1.10
N SER A 56 -3.06 2.49 1.87
CA SER A 56 -3.78 1.22 1.72
C SER A 56 -4.67 1.13 0.46
N SER A 57 -4.87 2.23 -0.24
CA SER A 57 -5.55 2.35 -1.54
C SER A 57 -5.30 3.76 -2.08
N TRP A 58 -5.63 3.99 -3.34
CA TRP A 58 -5.54 5.30 -3.98
C TRP A 58 -6.91 5.91 -4.32
N SER A 59 -8.03 5.24 -4.09
CA SER A 59 -9.35 5.63 -4.59
C SER A 59 -10.21 6.44 -3.60
N PHE A 60 -9.63 7.46 -2.97
CA PHE A 60 -10.35 8.29 -2.00
C PHE A 60 -10.69 9.68 -2.55
N PRO A 61 -11.99 9.99 -2.82
CA PRO A 61 -12.43 11.31 -3.32
C PRO A 61 -12.07 12.50 -2.41
N GLY A 62 -11.91 12.25 -1.11
CA GLY A 62 -11.51 13.29 -0.14
C GLY A 62 -10.08 13.78 -0.28
N TRP A 63 -9.25 13.15 -1.12
CA TRP A 63 -7.88 13.60 -1.37
C TRP A 63 -7.75 14.63 -2.49
N ALA A 64 -8.87 15.23 -2.93
CA ALA A 64 -8.86 16.38 -3.83
C ALA A 64 -8.08 17.56 -3.19
N GLY A 65 -7.18 18.18 -3.95
CA GLY A 65 -6.25 19.21 -3.47
C GLY A 65 -5.04 18.67 -2.68
N ILE A 66 -5.02 17.38 -2.34
CA ILE A 66 -3.89 16.72 -1.67
C ILE A 66 -3.13 15.83 -2.68
N ILE A 67 -3.83 14.92 -3.33
CA ILE A 67 -3.30 13.97 -4.33
C ILE A 67 -3.86 14.27 -5.72
N TYR A 68 -5.15 14.59 -5.81
CA TYR A 68 -5.88 14.79 -7.06
C TYR A 68 -6.19 16.26 -7.28
N ALA A 69 -6.11 16.74 -8.55
CA ALA A 69 -6.38 18.12 -8.90
C ALA A 69 -7.82 18.56 -8.55
N LYS A 70 -8.76 17.63 -8.61
CA LYS A 70 -10.19 17.88 -8.35
C LYS A 70 -10.86 16.67 -7.69
N ARG A 71 -12.03 16.90 -7.12
CA ARG A 71 -12.86 15.82 -6.58
C ARG A 71 -13.49 15.02 -7.71
N VAL A 72 -13.24 13.73 -7.73
CA VAL A 72 -13.83 12.75 -8.66
C VAL A 72 -14.36 11.55 -7.90
N GLY A 73 -15.28 10.80 -8.51
CA GLY A 73 -15.88 9.64 -7.86
C GLY A 73 -14.90 8.49 -7.61
N GLU A 74 -15.15 7.70 -6.56
CA GLU A 74 -14.29 6.58 -6.15
C GLU A 74 -14.05 5.57 -7.28
N GLN A 75 -15.08 5.24 -8.07
CA GLN A 75 -14.94 4.30 -9.18
C GLN A 75 -13.98 4.78 -10.26
N LEU A 76 -14.02 6.08 -10.59
CA LEU A 76 -13.09 6.68 -11.54
C LEU A 76 -11.66 6.69 -10.97
N LEU A 77 -11.50 7.05 -9.69
CA LEU A 77 -10.21 6.99 -9.01
C LEU A 77 -9.65 5.56 -8.97
N ALA A 78 -10.47 4.56 -8.67
CA ALA A 78 -10.03 3.17 -8.65
C ALA A 78 -9.49 2.71 -10.00
N ARG A 79 -10.09 3.19 -11.09
CA ARG A 79 -9.72 2.84 -12.46
C ARG A 79 -8.55 3.67 -13.00
N GLU A 80 -8.57 5.01 -12.79
CA GLU A 80 -7.63 5.94 -13.44
C GLU A 80 -6.75 6.73 -12.47
N GLY A 81 -7.06 6.75 -11.18
CA GLY A 81 -6.37 7.60 -10.21
C GLY A 81 -4.93 7.20 -9.90
N LEU A 82 -4.51 5.96 -10.19
CA LEU A 82 -3.19 5.46 -9.82
C LEU A 82 -2.05 6.25 -10.48
N ARG A 83 -2.22 6.70 -11.73
CA ARG A 83 -1.22 7.51 -12.44
C ARG A 83 -0.99 8.86 -11.73
N ALA A 84 -2.07 9.56 -11.40
CA ALA A 84 -2.00 10.82 -10.65
C ALA A 84 -1.44 10.61 -9.22
N TYR A 85 -1.84 9.52 -8.55
CA TYR A 85 -1.32 9.14 -7.23
C TYR A 85 0.21 8.95 -7.24
N ALA A 86 0.74 8.26 -8.24
CA ALA A 86 2.16 7.96 -8.35
C ALA A 86 3.03 9.19 -8.72
N GLN A 87 2.41 10.31 -9.12
CA GLN A 87 3.11 11.58 -9.34
C GLN A 87 3.36 12.36 -8.04
N HIS A 88 2.73 11.98 -6.92
CA HIS A 88 2.94 12.69 -5.66
C HIS A 88 4.34 12.40 -5.10
N PRO A 89 5.16 13.43 -4.79
CA PRO A 89 6.60 13.26 -4.47
C PRO A 89 6.91 12.30 -3.32
N LEU A 90 6.03 12.20 -2.32
CA LEU A 90 6.25 11.33 -1.16
C LEU A 90 5.73 9.90 -1.36
N LEU A 91 4.90 9.64 -2.40
CA LEU A 91 4.22 8.36 -2.56
C LEU A 91 4.93 7.48 -3.59
N GLY A 92 5.75 6.58 -3.10
CA GLY A 92 6.48 5.59 -3.90
C GLY A 92 5.99 4.15 -3.72
N ALA A 93 4.84 3.97 -3.06
CA ALA A 93 4.24 2.65 -2.89
C ALA A 93 2.71 2.75 -2.70
N VAL A 94 2.03 1.60 -2.83
CA VAL A 94 0.62 1.45 -2.45
C VAL A 94 0.30 -0.01 -2.11
N SER A 95 -0.66 -0.24 -1.21
CA SER A 95 -1.18 -1.58 -0.97
C SER A 95 -2.32 -1.92 -1.95
N VAL A 96 -2.31 -3.12 -2.49
CA VAL A 96 -3.39 -3.67 -3.31
C VAL A 96 -4.28 -4.51 -2.40
N ASP A 97 -5.28 -3.85 -1.79
CA ASP A 97 -6.20 -4.52 -0.86
C ASP A 97 -7.34 -5.25 -1.59
N ARG A 98 -7.55 -4.98 -2.88
CA ARG A 98 -8.56 -5.67 -3.71
C ARG A 98 -8.30 -7.19 -3.78
N SER A 99 -7.04 -7.60 -3.85
CA SER A 99 -6.62 -9.00 -3.89
C SER A 99 -7.01 -9.82 -2.64
N PHE A 100 -7.30 -9.13 -1.52
CA PHE A 100 -7.86 -9.76 -0.33
C PHE A 100 -9.27 -10.31 -0.53
N TYR A 101 -10.11 -9.61 -1.32
CA TYR A 101 -11.50 -9.98 -1.52
C TYR A 101 -11.70 -10.98 -2.65
N ALA A 102 -10.85 -10.93 -3.68
CA ALA A 102 -10.86 -11.87 -4.79
C ALA A 102 -9.45 -11.98 -5.39
N PRO A 103 -9.00 -13.19 -5.77
CA PRO A 103 -7.75 -13.36 -6.51
C PRO A 103 -7.73 -12.50 -7.77
N MET A 104 -6.57 -11.92 -8.06
CA MET A 104 -6.34 -11.10 -9.25
C MET A 104 -5.49 -11.86 -10.26
N THR A 105 -5.71 -11.61 -11.53
CA THR A 105 -4.92 -12.17 -12.62
C THR A 105 -3.61 -11.39 -12.84
N ALA A 106 -2.61 -12.02 -13.48
CA ALA A 106 -1.38 -11.33 -13.87
C ALA A 106 -1.66 -10.12 -14.76
N GLN A 107 -2.63 -10.22 -15.68
CA GLN A 107 -3.01 -9.09 -16.54
C GLN A 107 -3.60 -7.91 -15.76
N GLU A 108 -4.37 -8.16 -14.69
CA GLU A 108 -4.88 -7.08 -13.83
C GLU A 108 -3.73 -6.40 -13.07
N PHE A 109 -2.75 -7.15 -12.61
CA PHE A 109 -1.54 -6.60 -11.98
C PHE A 109 -0.68 -5.82 -12.97
N ALA A 110 -0.47 -6.33 -14.19
CA ALA A 110 0.29 -5.64 -15.23
C ALA A 110 -0.30 -4.25 -15.55
N ARG A 111 -1.64 -4.14 -15.61
CA ARG A 111 -2.30 -2.83 -15.77
C ARG A 111 -2.01 -1.82 -14.65
N TYR A 112 -1.63 -2.28 -13.47
CA TYR A 112 -1.18 -1.39 -12.40
C TYR A 112 0.29 -1.00 -12.59
N ALA A 113 1.14 -1.96 -12.95
CA ALA A 113 2.55 -1.72 -13.25
C ALA A 113 2.73 -0.67 -14.37
N ASP A 114 1.94 -0.74 -15.43
CA ASP A 114 1.96 0.18 -16.57
C ASP A 114 1.61 1.65 -16.20
N LYS A 115 1.05 1.88 -15.02
CA LYS A 115 0.58 3.21 -14.59
C LYS A 115 1.55 3.96 -13.67
N VAL A 116 2.66 3.35 -13.30
CA VAL A 116 3.55 3.86 -12.26
C VAL A 116 5.02 3.90 -12.71
N PRO A 117 5.86 4.77 -12.13
CA PRO A 117 7.31 4.79 -12.42
C PRO A 117 8.01 3.51 -11.93
N ASN A 118 9.17 3.19 -12.52
CA ASN A 118 9.94 1.96 -12.24
C ASN A 118 10.29 1.77 -10.76
N GLU A 119 10.49 2.84 -10.00
CA GLU A 119 10.83 2.78 -8.56
C GLU A 119 9.62 2.54 -7.66
N PHE A 120 8.41 2.59 -8.22
CA PHE A 120 7.18 2.42 -7.46
C PHE A 120 6.96 0.95 -7.06
N ARG A 121 6.47 0.70 -5.84
CA ARG A 121 6.28 -0.66 -5.32
C ARG A 121 4.85 -0.92 -4.84
N PHE A 122 4.38 -2.12 -5.10
CA PHE A 122 3.09 -2.61 -4.63
C PHE A 122 3.27 -3.58 -3.47
N VAL A 123 2.48 -3.42 -2.42
CA VAL A 123 2.30 -4.42 -1.37
C VAL A 123 1.00 -5.17 -1.67
N VAL A 124 1.09 -6.41 -2.09
CA VAL A 124 -0.06 -7.23 -2.47
C VAL A 124 -0.58 -7.97 -1.24
N LYS A 125 -1.81 -7.68 -0.84
CA LYS A 125 -2.43 -8.39 0.29
C LYS A 125 -2.94 -9.76 -0.15
N ALA A 126 -2.56 -10.81 0.58
CA ALA A 126 -3.00 -12.17 0.28
C ALA A 126 -4.52 -12.32 0.40
N HIS A 127 -5.07 -13.24 -0.39
CA HIS A 127 -6.50 -13.53 -0.43
C HIS A 127 -7.03 -14.03 0.94
N ALA A 128 -8.24 -13.60 1.29
CA ALA A 128 -8.86 -13.90 2.59
C ALA A 128 -8.93 -15.40 2.92
N ALA A 129 -9.11 -16.25 1.91
CA ALA A 129 -9.17 -17.70 2.10
C ALA A 129 -7.88 -18.29 2.70
N LEU A 130 -6.71 -17.65 2.46
CA LEU A 130 -5.42 -18.10 3.00
C LEU A 130 -5.19 -17.72 4.46
N ILE A 131 -5.75 -16.61 4.88
CA ILE A 131 -5.38 -15.93 6.14
C ILE A 131 -6.54 -15.84 7.13
N THR A 132 -7.71 -16.37 6.76
CA THR A 132 -8.90 -16.41 7.62
C THR A 132 -9.32 -17.85 7.79
N PRO A 133 -9.12 -18.45 8.99
CA PRO A 133 -9.57 -19.81 9.23
C PRO A 133 -11.08 -19.89 9.21
N LEU A 134 -11.61 -21.01 8.71
CA LEU A 134 -13.04 -21.30 8.77
C LEU A 134 -13.48 -21.42 10.23
N ASP A 135 -14.38 -20.56 10.64
CA ASP A 135 -15.14 -20.79 11.87
C ASP A 135 -16.38 -21.62 11.53
N ARG A 136 -16.29 -22.93 11.73
CA ARG A 136 -17.38 -23.89 11.49
C ARG A 136 -18.60 -23.63 12.39
N ASN A 137 -18.47 -22.76 13.41
CA ASN A 137 -19.55 -22.41 14.33
C ASN A 137 -20.34 -21.18 13.88
N LEU A 138 -19.89 -20.44 12.86
CA LEU A 138 -20.64 -19.34 12.29
C LEU A 138 -21.78 -19.88 11.43
N ARG A 139 -23.01 -19.48 11.74
CA ARG A 139 -24.23 -19.87 10.99
C ARG A 139 -24.26 -19.40 9.54
N ARG A 140 -23.32 -18.55 9.13
CA ARG A 140 -23.08 -18.12 7.74
C ARG A 140 -21.57 -18.07 7.52
N PRO A 141 -20.96 -19.09 6.87
CA PRO A 141 -19.63 -18.93 6.35
C PRO A 141 -19.64 -17.74 5.38
N SER A 142 -18.65 -16.85 5.48
CA SER A 142 -18.49 -15.82 4.46
C SER A 142 -18.31 -16.50 3.11
N VAL A 143 -18.74 -15.88 2.03
CA VAL A 143 -18.73 -16.44 0.65
C VAL A 143 -17.30 -16.81 0.17
N THR A 144 -16.27 -16.45 0.92
CA THR A 144 -14.85 -16.76 0.68
C THR A 144 -14.34 -18.01 1.40
N ALA A 145 -15.20 -18.75 2.09
CA ALA A 145 -14.80 -19.88 2.92
C ALA A 145 -14.64 -21.20 2.14
N ALA A 146 -13.77 -21.23 1.16
CA ALA A 146 -13.09 -22.46 0.81
C ALA A 146 -11.98 -22.71 1.85
N ASP A 147 -11.74 -23.97 2.20
CA ASP A 147 -10.80 -24.37 3.27
C ASP A 147 -9.34 -24.30 2.78
N HIS A 148 -8.87 -23.06 2.48
CA HIS A 148 -7.50 -22.79 2.01
C HIS A 148 -6.65 -22.10 3.08
N PHE A 149 -7.04 -22.17 4.35
CA PHE A 149 -6.24 -21.58 5.43
C PHE A 149 -4.84 -22.20 5.49
N LEU A 150 -3.80 -21.38 5.25
CA LEU A 150 -2.41 -21.79 5.13
C LEU A 150 -2.14 -22.87 4.05
N ASP A 151 -2.92 -22.85 2.97
CA ASP A 151 -2.72 -23.71 1.80
C ASP A 151 -1.67 -23.11 0.86
N SER A 152 -0.48 -23.71 0.84
CA SER A 152 0.64 -23.22 0.02
C SER A 152 0.41 -23.39 -1.48
N ALA A 153 -0.29 -24.43 -1.92
CA ALA A 153 -0.59 -24.63 -3.33
C ALA A 153 -1.54 -23.54 -3.85
N TYR A 154 -2.60 -23.25 -3.09
CA TYR A 154 -3.50 -22.15 -3.39
C TYR A 154 -2.78 -20.79 -3.37
N ALA A 155 -1.89 -20.56 -2.38
CA ALA A 155 -1.11 -19.33 -2.29
C ALA A 155 -0.25 -19.11 -3.55
N ILE A 156 0.43 -20.18 -4.01
CA ILE A 156 1.30 -20.13 -5.19
C ILE A 156 0.48 -19.84 -6.43
N ASP A 157 -0.58 -20.61 -6.69
CA ASP A 157 -1.38 -20.52 -7.91
C ASP A 157 -2.21 -19.23 -7.99
N ARG A 158 -2.86 -18.84 -6.89
CA ARG A 158 -3.89 -17.79 -6.91
C ARG A 158 -3.42 -16.41 -6.43
N VAL A 159 -2.26 -16.32 -5.79
CA VAL A 159 -1.75 -15.07 -5.23
C VAL A 159 -0.34 -14.76 -5.71
N ILE A 160 0.61 -15.72 -5.56
CA ILE A 160 2.02 -15.42 -5.75
C ILE A 160 2.36 -15.35 -7.24
N ALA A 161 2.07 -16.39 -8.00
CA ALA A 161 2.39 -16.42 -9.43
C ALA A 161 1.75 -15.25 -10.20
N PRO A 162 0.43 -14.95 -10.04
CA PRO A 162 -0.16 -13.79 -10.73
C PRO A 162 0.46 -12.45 -10.33
N ALA A 163 0.83 -12.27 -9.06
CA ALA A 163 1.46 -11.03 -8.60
C ALA A 163 2.88 -10.87 -9.15
N VAL A 164 3.66 -11.95 -9.16
CA VAL A 164 5.04 -11.97 -9.73
C VAL A 164 5.00 -11.72 -11.22
N ASP A 165 4.17 -12.46 -11.95
CA ASP A 165 4.10 -12.37 -13.41
C ASP A 165 3.57 -11.01 -13.88
N GLY A 166 2.62 -10.41 -13.13
CA GLY A 166 1.99 -9.17 -13.53
C GLY A 166 2.70 -7.92 -13.05
N LEU A 167 3.30 -7.92 -11.86
CA LEU A 167 3.98 -6.74 -11.30
C LEU A 167 5.49 -6.73 -11.59
N GLY A 168 6.11 -7.89 -11.80
CA GLY A 168 7.55 -7.96 -12.01
C GLY A 168 8.33 -7.22 -10.92
N GLU A 169 9.19 -6.29 -11.30
CA GLU A 169 10.01 -5.49 -10.38
C GLU A 169 9.21 -4.51 -9.51
N HIS A 170 7.96 -4.23 -9.87
CA HIS A 170 7.08 -3.40 -9.05
C HIS A 170 6.53 -4.14 -7.82
N LEU A 171 6.68 -5.46 -7.72
CA LEU A 171 6.28 -6.23 -6.55
C LEU A 171 7.22 -5.92 -5.37
N GLY A 172 6.73 -5.16 -4.40
CA GLY A 172 7.48 -4.82 -3.18
C GLY A 172 7.43 -5.92 -2.14
N ALA A 173 6.24 -6.44 -1.86
CA ALA A 173 6.03 -7.58 -0.97
C ALA A 173 4.64 -8.21 -1.14
N ILE A 174 4.52 -9.49 -0.84
CA ILE A 174 3.23 -10.16 -0.62
C ILE A 174 2.98 -10.23 0.88
N LEU A 175 1.83 -9.71 1.32
CA LEU A 175 1.48 -9.55 2.72
C LEU A 175 0.44 -10.58 3.16
N PHE A 176 0.82 -11.49 4.04
CA PHE A 176 -0.07 -12.39 4.75
C PHE A 176 -0.55 -11.73 6.05
N GLN A 177 -1.69 -11.02 6.00
CA GLN A 177 -2.23 -10.30 7.15
C GLN A 177 -3.31 -11.12 7.83
N PHE A 178 -3.00 -11.67 8.98
CA PHE A 178 -3.95 -12.38 9.82
C PHE A 178 -4.76 -11.40 10.67
N SER A 179 -6.11 -11.47 10.54
CA SER A 179 -7.01 -10.81 11.48
C SER A 179 -6.88 -11.46 12.86
N PRO A 180 -7.34 -10.80 13.94
CA PRO A 180 -7.26 -11.42 15.26
C PRO A 180 -7.84 -12.83 15.25
N LEU A 181 -6.99 -13.81 15.55
CA LEU A 181 -7.37 -15.21 15.63
C LEU A 181 -8.04 -15.47 16.98
N GLY A 182 -9.10 -16.29 16.98
CA GLY A 182 -9.86 -16.59 18.18
C GLY A 182 -9.16 -17.52 19.16
N ALA A 183 -9.84 -17.83 20.28
CA ALA A 183 -9.32 -18.60 21.40
C ALA A 183 -8.75 -19.99 21.03
N ARG A 184 -9.21 -20.60 19.96
CA ARG A 184 -8.64 -21.85 19.44
C ARG A 184 -7.13 -21.75 19.17
N TYR A 185 -6.68 -20.60 18.65
CA TYR A 185 -5.28 -20.36 18.29
C TYR A 185 -4.49 -19.67 19.40
N THR A 186 -5.14 -18.84 20.24
CA THR A 186 -4.45 -18.11 21.30
C THR A 186 -4.23 -18.93 22.58
N ARG A 187 -4.96 -20.03 22.78
CA ARG A 187 -4.72 -20.98 23.88
C ARG A 187 -3.44 -21.79 23.69
N ASP A 188 -3.11 -22.09 22.45
CA ASP A 188 -1.87 -22.75 22.07
C ASP A 188 -1.24 -22.00 20.89
N PRO A 189 -0.51 -20.89 21.15
CA PRO A 189 0.14 -20.09 20.12
C PRO A 189 1.16 -20.89 19.28
N GLN A 190 1.77 -21.94 19.89
CA GLN A 190 2.78 -22.75 19.22
C GLN A 190 2.18 -23.50 18.03
N GLN A 191 0.98 -24.07 18.17
CA GLN A 191 0.31 -24.78 17.08
C GLN A 191 0.11 -23.90 15.83
N PHE A 192 -0.26 -22.63 16.04
CA PHE A 192 -0.39 -21.68 14.92
C PHE A 192 0.97 -21.37 14.31
N VAL A 193 1.98 -21.13 15.13
CA VAL A 193 3.34 -20.80 14.68
C VAL A 193 3.95 -21.93 13.88
N ASP A 194 3.74 -23.19 14.30
CA ASP A 194 4.22 -24.38 13.59
C ASP A 194 3.53 -24.50 12.22
N ALA A 195 2.20 -24.39 12.17
CA ALA A 195 1.45 -24.44 10.93
C ALA A 195 1.83 -23.28 9.97
N LEU A 196 2.05 -22.08 10.51
CA LEU A 196 2.55 -20.95 9.74
C LEU A 196 3.95 -21.24 9.17
N GLY A 197 4.86 -21.79 9.98
CA GLY A 197 6.21 -22.14 9.55
C GLY A 197 6.21 -23.20 8.43
N GLU A 198 5.37 -24.24 8.55
CA GLU A 198 5.19 -25.24 7.49
C GLU A 198 4.63 -24.66 6.19
N PHE A 199 3.71 -23.72 6.31
CA PHE A 199 3.19 -22.97 5.14
C PHE A 199 4.27 -22.16 4.47
N LEU A 200 5.00 -21.32 5.23
CA LEU A 200 5.98 -20.37 4.69
C LEU A 200 7.16 -21.07 4.01
N VAL A 201 7.61 -22.21 4.55
CA VAL A 201 8.74 -22.98 4.00
C VAL A 201 8.46 -23.55 2.61
N LYS A 202 7.18 -23.76 2.29
CA LYS A 202 6.72 -24.28 0.99
C LYS A 202 6.55 -23.19 -0.08
N LEU A 203 6.65 -21.92 0.28
CA LEU A 203 6.50 -20.82 -0.68
C LEU A 203 7.75 -20.70 -1.58
N PRO A 204 7.59 -20.29 -2.86
CA PRO A 204 8.70 -20.10 -3.77
C PRO A 204 9.66 -19.02 -3.24
N ARG A 205 10.95 -19.22 -3.44
CA ARG A 205 11.97 -18.22 -3.15
C ARG A 205 12.02 -17.15 -4.25
N GLY A 206 12.40 -15.95 -3.89
CA GLY A 206 12.52 -14.80 -4.82
C GLY A 206 11.63 -13.64 -4.43
N PRO A 207 10.29 -13.80 -4.40
CA PRO A 207 9.41 -12.74 -3.91
C PRO A 207 9.66 -12.40 -2.43
N GLN A 208 9.47 -11.14 -2.07
CA GLN A 208 9.50 -10.72 -0.66
C GLN A 208 8.14 -11.02 -0.01
N TYR A 209 8.17 -11.67 1.14
CA TYR A 209 6.98 -11.98 1.93
C TYR A 209 7.02 -11.26 3.26
N ALA A 210 5.86 -10.79 3.71
CA ALA A 210 5.68 -10.21 5.03
C ALA A 210 4.48 -10.85 5.74
N VAL A 211 4.60 -11.09 7.04
CA VAL A 211 3.51 -11.59 7.88
C VAL A 211 3.09 -10.52 8.87
N GLU A 212 1.82 -10.11 8.81
CA GLU A 212 1.18 -9.25 9.81
C GLU A 212 0.29 -10.08 10.72
N ILE A 213 0.57 -10.06 12.01
CA ILE A 213 -0.29 -10.64 13.04
C ILE A 213 -0.95 -9.54 13.87
N ARG A 214 -2.14 -9.82 14.40
CA ARG A 214 -2.91 -8.90 15.27
C ARG A 214 -3.28 -9.52 16.60
N ASN A 215 -2.50 -10.49 17.01
CA ASN A 215 -2.52 -11.14 18.30
C ASN A 215 -1.13 -11.02 18.92
N ARG A 216 -1.00 -10.27 20.00
CA ARG A 216 0.28 -10.08 20.71
C ARG A 216 0.86 -11.41 21.24
N GLU A 217 -0.01 -12.38 21.50
CA GLU A 217 0.36 -13.71 22.00
C GLU A 217 1.26 -14.49 21.04
N PHE A 218 1.24 -14.15 19.76
CA PHE A 218 2.11 -14.78 18.75
C PHE A 218 3.47 -14.11 18.60
N LEU A 219 3.72 -12.96 19.23
CA LEU A 219 5.04 -12.32 19.24
C LEU A 219 6.02 -13.09 20.12
N THR A 220 6.41 -14.26 19.67
CA THR A 220 7.29 -15.20 20.39
C THR A 220 8.58 -15.46 19.64
N ARG A 221 9.59 -15.99 20.31
CA ARG A 221 10.83 -16.42 19.65
C ARG A 221 10.55 -17.50 18.58
N ALA A 222 9.66 -18.45 18.87
CA ALA A 222 9.29 -19.48 17.90
C ALA A 222 8.72 -18.90 16.61
N TYR A 223 7.90 -17.83 16.71
CA TYR A 223 7.38 -17.09 15.56
C TYR A 223 8.54 -16.44 14.78
N THR A 224 9.44 -15.74 15.44
CA THR A 224 10.60 -15.12 14.81
C THR A 224 11.47 -16.14 14.09
N ASP A 225 11.74 -17.28 14.75
CA ASP A 225 12.52 -18.39 14.19
C ASP A 225 11.84 -19.01 12.95
N ALA A 226 10.49 -19.12 12.96
CA ALA A 226 9.73 -19.62 11.81
C ALA A 226 9.83 -18.66 10.60
N LEU A 227 9.73 -17.36 10.84
CA LEU A 227 9.92 -16.34 9.78
C LEU A 227 11.35 -16.39 9.22
N ALA A 228 12.36 -16.40 10.10
CA ALA A 228 13.76 -16.40 9.71
C ALA A 228 14.16 -17.61 8.86
N ARG A 229 13.70 -18.82 9.24
CA ARG A 229 13.93 -20.05 8.46
C ARG A 229 13.39 -19.96 7.04
N SER A 230 12.32 -19.20 6.84
CA SER A 230 11.65 -19.06 5.53
C SER A 230 12.09 -17.82 4.76
N GLY A 231 12.94 -16.96 5.34
CA GLY A 231 13.34 -15.68 4.74
C GLY A 231 12.17 -14.68 4.62
N VAL A 232 11.21 -14.77 5.54
CA VAL A 232 9.99 -13.95 5.57
C VAL A 232 10.12 -12.87 6.63
N THR A 233 9.61 -11.65 6.37
CA THR A 233 9.71 -10.54 7.30
C THR A 233 8.46 -10.41 8.19
N HIS A 234 8.64 -9.90 9.41
CA HIS A 234 7.51 -9.42 10.19
C HIS A 234 7.01 -8.08 9.62
N CYS A 235 5.71 -7.95 9.43
CA CYS A 235 5.09 -6.67 9.12
C CYS A 235 4.72 -5.95 10.42
N PHE A 236 5.49 -4.93 10.77
CA PHE A 236 5.17 -4.08 11.93
C PHE A 236 3.87 -3.34 11.71
N ASN A 237 3.01 -3.28 12.73
CA ASN A 237 1.73 -2.60 12.57
C ASN A 237 1.33 -1.76 13.79
N VAL A 238 0.75 -0.59 13.52
CA VAL A 238 0.05 0.22 14.51
C VAL A 238 -1.41 -0.18 14.52
N HIS A 239 -1.81 -0.86 15.59
CA HIS A 239 -3.16 -1.40 15.74
C HIS A 239 -3.52 -1.53 17.23
N PRO A 240 -4.79 -1.25 17.67
CA PRO A 240 -5.19 -1.27 19.10
C PRO A 240 -4.88 -2.55 19.86
N ARG A 241 -4.77 -3.70 19.18
CA ARG A 241 -4.50 -5.01 19.78
C ARG A 241 -3.02 -5.37 19.85
N MET A 242 -2.14 -4.52 19.34
CA MET A 242 -0.71 -4.78 19.27
C MET A 242 0.06 -3.82 20.17
N PRO A 243 1.23 -4.23 20.69
CA PRO A 243 2.17 -3.29 21.28
C PRO A 243 2.61 -2.27 20.23
N ASP A 244 3.18 -1.14 20.64
CA ASP A 244 3.75 -0.21 19.67
C ASP A 244 4.89 -0.86 18.86
N VAL A 245 5.24 -0.25 17.73
CA VAL A 245 6.16 -0.88 16.76
C VAL A 245 7.58 -1.06 17.30
N LEU A 246 8.02 -0.25 18.28
CA LEU A 246 9.33 -0.43 18.91
C LEU A 246 9.29 -1.61 19.88
N GLN A 247 8.22 -1.74 20.66
CA GLN A 247 8.00 -2.89 21.52
C GLN A 247 7.89 -4.18 20.70
N GLN A 248 7.21 -4.15 19.53
CA GLN A 248 7.23 -5.29 18.60
C GLN A 248 8.65 -5.65 18.19
N ALA A 249 9.47 -4.65 17.81
CA ALA A 249 10.86 -4.87 17.41
C ALA A 249 11.73 -5.43 18.55
N ASP A 250 11.51 -4.98 19.76
CA ASP A 250 12.25 -5.45 20.92
C ASP A 250 11.86 -6.89 21.34
N LEU A 251 10.57 -7.22 21.26
CA LEU A 251 10.07 -8.59 21.51
C LEU A 251 10.60 -9.61 20.48
N LEU A 252 10.67 -9.19 19.22
CA LEU A 252 11.14 -10.05 18.13
C LEU A 252 12.67 -10.18 18.10
N GLY A 253 13.39 -9.23 18.70
CA GLY A 253 14.85 -9.23 18.80
C GLY A 253 15.57 -9.01 17.46
N PRO A 254 16.93 -9.09 17.45
CA PRO A 254 17.73 -8.83 16.25
C PRO A 254 17.46 -9.78 15.08
N ALA A 255 17.02 -11.00 15.35
CA ALA A 255 16.70 -12.00 14.33
C ALA A 255 15.46 -11.64 13.48
N ALA A 256 14.62 -10.73 13.97
CA ALA A 256 13.51 -10.17 13.18
C ALA A 256 13.97 -9.14 12.15
N SER A 257 15.18 -8.69 12.24
CA SER A 257 15.78 -7.78 11.25
C SER A 257 16.45 -8.57 10.11
N LEU A 258 15.94 -9.01 9.40
CA LEU A 258 15.54 -9.64 8.20
C LEU A 258 16.25 -9.03 6.98
N SER A 259 16.90 -9.85 6.24
CA SER A 259 17.37 -9.51 4.90
C SER A 259 16.17 -9.26 4.00
N GLY A 260 16.03 -8.05 3.46
CA GLY A 260 15.01 -7.74 2.47
C GLY A 260 14.12 -6.54 2.81
N THR A 261 12.97 -6.48 2.17
CA THR A 261 12.00 -5.40 2.36
C THR A 261 11.15 -5.62 3.61
N VAL A 262 11.17 -4.67 4.52
CA VAL A 262 10.30 -4.64 5.71
C VAL A 262 9.08 -3.77 5.45
N VAL A 263 7.90 -4.30 5.72
CA VAL A 263 6.63 -3.57 5.61
C VAL A 263 6.23 -3.05 6.99
N VAL A 264 5.86 -1.77 7.06
CA VAL A 264 5.30 -1.13 8.27
C VAL A 264 3.91 -0.63 7.92
N ARG A 265 2.90 -1.02 8.68
CA ARG A 265 1.50 -0.64 8.42
C ARG A 265 0.92 0.19 9.55
N TRP A 266 0.54 1.42 9.23
CA TRP A 266 -0.12 2.33 10.16
C TRP A 266 -1.60 2.41 9.83
N MET A 267 -2.39 1.51 10.44
CA MET A 267 -3.70 1.14 9.92
C MET A 267 -4.88 1.74 10.65
N LEU A 268 -4.76 1.91 11.96
CA LEU A 268 -5.86 2.37 12.82
C LEU A 268 -5.28 3.10 14.02
N HIS A 269 -5.91 4.20 14.39
CA HIS A 269 -5.56 4.92 15.62
C HIS A 269 -5.68 3.97 16.83
N PRO A 270 -4.68 3.92 17.74
CA PRO A 270 -4.65 2.94 18.83
C PRO A 270 -5.86 2.99 19.78
N THR A 271 -6.53 4.13 19.86
CA THR A 271 -7.70 4.34 20.73
C THR A 271 -9.04 4.19 20.03
N GLN A 272 -9.06 3.86 18.73
CA GLN A 272 -10.28 3.85 17.93
C GLN A 272 -10.70 2.43 17.51
N GLU A 273 -12.00 2.23 17.43
CA GLU A 273 -12.60 1.09 16.73
C GLU A 273 -12.70 1.39 15.24
N TYR A 274 -12.58 0.35 14.42
CA TYR A 274 -12.51 0.49 12.95
C TYR A 274 -13.68 1.26 12.34
N GLN A 275 -14.92 0.93 12.75
CA GLN A 275 -16.12 1.54 12.19
C GLN A 275 -16.27 2.99 12.68
N ALA A 276 -16.03 3.23 13.96
CA ALA A 276 -16.07 4.58 14.54
C ALA A 276 -15.04 5.52 13.87
N ALA A 277 -13.81 5.05 13.67
CA ALA A 277 -12.79 5.84 12.97
C ALA A 277 -13.19 6.12 11.50
N ARG A 278 -13.80 5.14 10.80
CA ARG A 278 -14.27 5.33 9.43
C ARG A 278 -15.32 6.43 9.32
N GLU A 279 -16.30 6.41 10.20
CA GLU A 279 -17.39 7.41 10.21
C GLU A 279 -16.89 8.79 10.62
N ARG A 280 -16.09 8.85 11.68
CA ARG A 280 -15.56 10.09 12.24
C ARG A 280 -14.60 10.80 11.28
N TYR A 281 -13.78 10.06 10.54
CA TYR A 281 -12.72 10.65 9.71
C TYR A 281 -13.15 10.90 8.26
N PHE A 282 -14.32 10.40 7.83
CA PHE A 282 -14.84 10.72 6.51
C PHE A 282 -15.01 12.25 6.35
N PRO A 283 -14.62 12.84 5.23
CA PRO A 283 -14.21 12.25 3.93
C PRO A 283 -12.71 11.97 3.79
N PHE A 284 -11.90 11.98 4.84
CA PHE A 284 -10.46 11.69 4.87
C PHE A 284 -9.57 12.79 4.26
N ASP A 285 -10.01 14.02 4.33
CA ASP A 285 -9.38 15.21 3.73
C ASP A 285 -8.46 15.99 4.71
N ARG A 286 -8.41 15.61 5.98
CA ARG A 286 -7.62 16.29 7.02
C ARG A 286 -7.24 15.33 8.16
N LEU A 287 -6.26 15.74 8.95
CA LEU A 287 -5.96 15.09 10.22
C LEU A 287 -7.05 15.50 11.24
N ILE A 288 -7.67 14.50 11.87
CA ILE A 288 -8.74 14.68 12.87
C ILE A 288 -8.26 14.30 14.27
N ASP A 289 -7.61 13.15 14.39
CA ASP A 289 -7.00 12.68 15.63
C ASP A 289 -5.49 12.44 15.40
N PRO A 290 -4.65 13.47 15.49
CA PRO A 290 -3.20 13.32 15.39
C PRO A 290 -2.66 12.38 16.48
N ASP A 291 -1.79 11.43 16.09
CA ASP A 291 -1.14 10.48 17.00
C ASP A 291 0.40 10.69 17.02
N PRO A 292 0.89 11.65 17.82
CA PRO A 292 2.33 11.93 17.90
C PRO A 292 3.14 10.75 18.41
N HIS A 293 2.57 9.90 19.27
CA HIS A 293 3.26 8.73 19.81
C HIS A 293 3.55 7.71 18.71
N SER A 294 2.52 7.26 17.97
CA SER A 294 2.74 6.33 16.85
C SER A 294 3.63 6.94 15.78
N ARG A 295 3.49 8.23 15.49
CA ARG A 295 4.35 8.93 14.52
C ARG A 295 5.82 8.88 14.94
N THR A 296 6.11 9.14 16.20
CA THR A 296 7.46 9.09 16.77
C THR A 296 8.03 7.67 16.77
N THR A 297 7.26 6.68 17.24
CA THR A 297 7.73 5.29 17.32
C THR A 297 7.95 4.67 15.94
N VAL A 298 7.08 4.98 14.98
CA VAL A 298 7.27 4.57 13.57
C VAL A 298 8.52 5.24 12.98
N ALA A 299 8.73 6.55 13.17
CA ALA A 299 9.93 7.23 12.67
C ALA A 299 11.21 6.64 13.26
N GLN A 300 11.24 6.34 14.55
CA GLN A 300 12.39 5.68 15.20
C GLN A 300 12.64 4.28 14.65
N LEU A 301 11.57 3.48 14.46
CA LEU A 301 11.68 2.17 13.84
C LEU A 301 12.28 2.26 12.43
N LEU A 302 11.81 3.21 11.59
CA LEU A 302 12.32 3.39 10.23
C LEU A 302 13.81 3.72 10.21
N LEU A 303 14.28 4.56 11.14
CA LEU A 303 15.71 4.88 11.27
C LEU A 303 16.52 3.68 11.77
N ARG A 304 15.98 2.87 12.71
CA ARG A 304 16.59 1.61 13.16
C ARG A 304 16.72 0.60 12.01
N LEU A 305 15.65 0.38 11.24
CA LEU A 305 15.65 -0.52 10.07
C LEU A 305 16.64 -0.07 8.99
N ARG A 306 16.69 1.24 8.72
CA ARG A 306 17.69 1.82 7.81
C ARG A 306 19.12 1.53 8.27
N ALA A 307 19.43 1.73 9.56
CA ALA A 307 20.75 1.45 10.12
C ALA A 307 21.15 -0.03 9.99
N GLN A 308 20.19 -0.92 9.88
CA GLN A 308 20.37 -2.35 9.63
C GLN A 308 20.46 -2.71 8.14
N GLY A 309 20.37 -1.73 7.24
CA GLY A 309 20.45 -1.93 5.79
C GLY A 309 19.13 -2.37 5.11
N ASN A 310 17.99 -2.34 5.81
CA ASN A 310 16.73 -2.76 5.23
C ASN A 310 16.16 -1.73 4.25
N GLU A 311 15.51 -2.22 3.20
CA GLU A 311 14.49 -1.46 2.48
C GLU A 311 13.19 -1.47 3.28
N THR A 312 12.46 -0.36 3.26
CA THR A 312 11.25 -0.25 4.05
C THR A 312 10.11 0.35 3.24
N ILE A 313 8.94 -0.28 3.32
CA ILE A 313 7.69 0.23 2.75
C ILE A 313 6.73 0.55 3.89
N VAL A 314 6.34 1.82 4.02
CA VAL A 314 5.33 2.26 4.99
C VAL A 314 3.99 2.41 4.29
N ILE A 315 2.97 1.74 4.79
CA ILE A 315 1.59 1.84 4.29
C ILE A 315 0.69 2.43 5.38
N ALA A 316 0.19 3.63 5.15
CA ALA A 316 -0.78 4.27 6.04
C ALA A 316 -2.22 4.08 5.56
N ASN A 317 -3.16 4.05 6.51
CA ASN A 317 -4.59 4.09 6.23
C ASN A 317 -5.19 5.39 6.77
N ASN A 318 -6.27 5.87 6.16
CA ASN A 318 -6.98 7.08 6.62
C ASN A 318 -7.44 6.99 8.08
N LYS A 319 -7.69 5.77 8.58
CA LYS A 319 -8.08 5.53 9.98
C LYS A 319 -6.93 5.65 10.99
N ALA A 320 -5.71 5.92 10.53
CA ALA A 320 -4.60 6.24 11.43
C ALA A 320 -4.82 7.57 12.15
N GLU A 321 -5.10 8.64 11.41
CA GLU A 321 -5.25 9.99 11.97
C GLU A 321 -6.33 10.84 11.26
N GLY A 322 -7.01 10.32 10.22
CA GLY A 322 -8.01 11.04 9.43
C GLY A 322 -7.69 11.12 7.94
N SER A 323 -6.42 11.26 7.56
CA SER A 323 -5.98 11.35 6.17
C SER A 323 -4.61 10.69 5.99
N ALA A 324 -4.56 9.57 5.29
CA ALA A 324 -3.32 8.82 5.10
C ALA A 324 -2.21 9.63 4.41
N PRO A 325 -2.46 10.42 3.35
CA PRO A 325 -1.41 11.25 2.75
C PRO A 325 -0.85 12.29 3.72
N LEU A 326 -1.71 12.91 4.53
CA LEU A 326 -1.28 13.92 5.51
C LEU A 326 -0.56 13.28 6.71
N SER A 327 -0.97 12.09 7.14
CA SER A 327 -0.23 11.30 8.14
C SER A 327 1.18 10.95 7.65
N LEU A 328 1.30 10.55 6.39
CA LEU A 328 2.61 10.27 5.77
C LEU A 328 3.48 11.52 5.63
N LEU A 329 2.89 12.66 5.30
CA LEU A 329 3.60 13.94 5.28
C LEU A 329 4.15 14.31 6.67
N ALA A 330 3.32 14.16 7.70
CA ALA A 330 3.75 14.42 9.08
C ALA A 330 4.83 13.43 9.53
N LEU A 331 4.70 12.14 9.17
CA LEU A 331 5.73 11.12 9.43
C LEU A 331 7.04 11.42 8.68
N ALA A 332 6.98 11.87 7.42
CA ALA A 332 8.16 12.25 6.65
C ALA A 332 8.97 13.35 7.34
N ARG A 333 8.28 14.39 7.83
CA ARG A 333 8.89 15.48 8.60
C ARG A 333 9.52 14.96 9.90
N GLU A 334 8.85 14.07 10.60
CA GLU A 334 9.34 13.45 11.84
C GLU A 334 10.60 12.60 11.59
N VAL A 335 10.64 11.82 10.50
CA VAL A 335 11.81 11.04 10.11
C VAL A 335 12.99 11.95 9.82
N VAL A 336 12.79 13.03 9.06
CA VAL A 336 13.87 13.99 8.72
C VAL A 336 14.38 14.69 9.98
N ALA A 337 13.50 15.14 10.87
CA ALA A 337 13.87 15.82 12.11
C ALA A 337 14.71 14.95 13.06
N ARG A 338 14.55 13.61 12.98
CA ARG A 338 15.26 12.65 13.83
C ARG A 338 16.50 12.03 13.18
N GLN A 339 16.77 12.32 11.91
CA GLN A 339 18.01 11.86 11.30
C GLN A 339 19.22 12.48 12.01
N PRO A 340 20.29 11.72 12.25
CA PRO A 340 21.53 12.31 12.73
C PRO A 340 21.97 13.41 11.76
N THR A 341 22.31 14.56 12.31
CA THR A 341 22.83 15.69 11.54
C THR A 341 24.00 15.17 10.69
N ARG A 342 23.93 15.32 9.38
CA ARG A 342 25.10 15.07 8.53
C ARG A 342 26.18 16.04 9.01
N SER A 343 27.09 15.57 9.86
CA SER A 343 28.34 16.31 10.08
C SER A 343 28.95 16.53 8.71
N ALA A 344 29.14 17.77 8.34
CA ALA A 344 29.88 18.14 7.15
C ALA A 344 31.27 17.47 7.26
N MET A 345 31.50 16.46 6.41
CA MET A 345 32.82 15.97 6.12
C MET A 345 33.47 16.90 5.10
#